data_f5bab24a8745f5b618f9ca515ff1a0c7
#
_entry.id   f5bab24a8745f5b618f9ca515ff1a0c7
#
_cell.length_a   1.000
_cell.length_b   1.000
_cell.length_c   1.000
_cell.angle_alpha   90.00
_cell.angle_beta   90.00
_cell.angle_gamma   90.00
#
_symmetry.space_group_name_H-M   'P 1'
#
loop_
_entity.id
_entity.type
_entity.pdbx_description
1 polymer ?
#
loop_
_entity_poly.entity_id
_entity_poly.type
_entity_poly.pdbx_seq_one_letter_code
_entity_poly.pdbx_strand_id
1 'polypeptide(L)'
;MLRKRVVSVVEGHGEVQSLPLLLRRLLLARFPGDYVDVLRPIRAPRDKLVNDEKELARVLALAQAKARDDGAILLLLDADDDCPAELGNRMRLRCGKMTGVSRVGVVLACREYESWFLAAADSLAGYRG
;
A
#
# COMPACT_ATOMS: atom_id res chain seq x y z
N MET A 1 -6.84 13.16 -20.91
CA MET A 1 -7.19 13.02 -19.48
C MET A 1 -6.13 12.20 -18.76
N LEU A 2 -5.54 12.76 -17.74
CA LEU A 2 -4.50 12.08 -16.98
C LEU A 2 -5.11 11.02 -16.08
N ARG A 3 -4.62 9.80 -16.20
CA ARG A 3 -5.05 8.71 -15.32
C ARG A 3 -4.36 8.85 -13.97
N LYS A 4 -5.13 8.73 -12.90
CA LYS A 4 -4.55 8.66 -11.56
C LYS A 4 -3.82 7.34 -11.38
N ARG A 5 -2.70 7.37 -10.67
CA ARG A 5 -1.87 6.21 -10.44
C ARG A 5 -1.83 5.86 -8.97
N VAL A 6 -1.81 4.56 -8.69
CA VAL A 6 -1.58 4.06 -7.34
C VAL A 6 -0.32 3.21 -7.35
N VAL A 7 0.62 3.55 -6.48
CA VAL A 7 1.85 2.80 -6.29
C VAL A 7 1.85 2.23 -4.89
N SER A 8 2.01 0.93 -4.77
CA SER A 8 2.10 0.26 -3.48
C SER A 8 3.55 0.00 -3.11
N VAL A 9 3.84 0.06 -1.81
CA VAL A 9 5.11 -0.39 -1.24
C VAL A 9 4.81 -1.58 -0.36
N VAL A 10 5.44 -2.71 -0.65
CA VAL A 10 5.18 -3.99 0.03
C VAL A 10 6.48 -4.69 0.40
N GLU A 11 6.41 -5.66 1.28
CA GLU A 11 7.60 -6.39 1.72
C GLU A 11 7.85 -7.65 0.90
N GLY A 12 6.82 -8.46 0.66
CA GLY A 12 6.97 -9.80 0.10
C GLY A 12 6.78 -9.92 -1.39
N HIS A 13 7.36 -10.98 -1.98
CA HIS A 13 7.19 -11.28 -3.41
C HIS A 13 5.74 -11.61 -3.78
N GLY A 14 5.02 -12.33 -2.91
CA GLY A 14 3.63 -12.68 -3.14
C GLY A 14 2.74 -11.45 -3.26
N GLU A 15 3.01 -10.44 -2.45
CA GLU A 15 2.27 -9.18 -2.44
C GLU A 15 2.48 -8.40 -3.74
N VAL A 16 3.69 -8.46 -4.32
CA VAL A 16 3.98 -7.80 -5.60
C VAL A 16 3.04 -8.31 -6.70
N GLN A 17 2.72 -9.59 -6.68
CA GLN A 17 1.85 -10.21 -7.69
C GLN A 17 0.37 -10.09 -7.36
N SER A 18 -0.01 -10.30 -6.09
CA SER A 18 -1.42 -10.40 -5.69
C SER A 18 -2.08 -9.07 -5.37
N LEU A 19 -1.34 -8.12 -4.77
CA LEU A 19 -1.92 -6.86 -4.34
C LEU A 19 -2.50 -6.02 -5.49
N PRO A 20 -1.84 -5.89 -6.65
CA PRO A 20 -2.44 -5.14 -7.76
C PRO A 20 -3.79 -5.67 -8.22
N LEU A 21 -3.97 -6.99 -8.24
CA LEU A 21 -5.25 -7.59 -8.60
C LEU A 21 -6.34 -7.24 -7.60
N LEU A 22 -6.02 -7.31 -6.32
CA LEU A 22 -6.94 -6.94 -5.25
C LEU A 22 -7.31 -5.47 -5.32
N LEU A 23 -6.32 -4.60 -5.49
CA LEU A 23 -6.55 -3.15 -5.59
C LEU A 23 -7.42 -2.81 -6.78
N ARG A 24 -7.18 -3.41 -7.95
CA ARG A 24 -8.01 -3.17 -9.12
C ARG A 24 -9.46 -3.55 -8.88
N ARG A 25 -9.71 -4.67 -8.22
CA ARG A 25 -11.06 -5.11 -7.88
C ARG A 25 -11.74 -4.16 -6.90
N LEU A 26 -11.03 -3.74 -5.86
CA LEU A 26 -11.55 -2.82 -4.86
C LEU A 26 -11.87 -1.45 -5.46
N LEU A 27 -10.96 -0.93 -6.26
CA LEU A 27 -11.15 0.37 -6.91
C LEU A 27 -12.30 0.34 -7.91
N LEU A 28 -12.42 -0.73 -8.69
CA LEU A 28 -13.52 -0.89 -9.64
C LEU A 28 -14.87 -0.98 -8.93
N ALA A 29 -14.92 -1.71 -7.80
CA ALA A 29 -16.14 -1.85 -7.02
C ALA A 29 -16.55 -0.54 -6.34
N ARG A 30 -15.56 0.23 -5.87
CA ARG A 30 -15.80 1.44 -5.09
C ARG A 30 -16.00 2.68 -5.98
N PHE A 31 -15.28 2.75 -7.10
CA PHE A 31 -15.26 3.89 -8.01
C PHE A 31 -15.39 3.41 -9.46
N PRO A 32 -16.57 2.86 -9.83
CA PRO A 32 -16.71 2.20 -11.15
C PRO A 32 -16.56 3.15 -12.34
N GLY A 33 -16.73 4.46 -12.14
CA GLY A 33 -16.56 5.44 -13.20
C GLY A 33 -15.16 6.00 -13.34
N ASP A 34 -14.25 5.68 -12.43
CA ASP A 34 -12.92 6.26 -12.39
C ASP A 34 -11.88 5.32 -13.00
N TYR A 35 -10.95 5.90 -13.71
CA TYR A 35 -9.83 5.17 -14.29
C TYR A 35 -8.60 5.35 -13.41
N VAL A 36 -8.17 4.27 -12.77
CA VAL A 36 -7.00 4.29 -11.90
C VAL A 36 -6.00 3.24 -12.39
N ASP A 37 -4.78 3.67 -12.66
CA ASP A 37 -3.68 2.76 -13.00
C ASP A 37 -3.05 2.23 -11.71
N VAL A 38 -3.14 0.94 -11.50
CA VAL A 38 -2.47 0.28 -10.38
C VAL A 38 -1.14 -0.22 -10.89
N LEU A 39 -0.06 0.42 -10.44
CA LEU A 39 1.29 0.13 -10.91
C LEU A 39 1.88 -1.05 -10.14
N ARG A 40 2.94 -1.62 -10.69
CA ARG A 40 3.66 -2.70 -10.02
C ARG A 40 4.21 -2.21 -8.67
N PRO A 41 3.98 -2.96 -7.57
CA PRO A 41 4.48 -2.55 -6.26
C PRO A 41 6.01 -2.48 -6.18
N ILE A 42 6.47 -1.59 -5.31
CA ILE A 42 7.88 -1.49 -4.94
C ILE A 42 8.09 -2.39 -3.72
N ARG A 43 9.11 -3.23 -3.76
CA ARG A 43 9.48 -4.04 -2.60
C ARG A 43 10.48 -3.31 -1.73
N ALA A 44 10.23 -3.31 -0.43
CA ALA A 44 11.15 -2.78 0.55
C ALA A 44 11.01 -3.53 1.88
N PRO A 45 12.11 -3.85 2.56
CA PRO A 45 12.04 -4.55 3.84
C PRO A 45 11.32 -3.71 4.90
N ARG A 46 10.37 -4.33 5.60
CA ARG A 46 9.58 -3.67 6.65
C ARG A 46 10.46 -2.98 7.69
N ASP A 47 11.44 -3.71 8.21
CA ASP A 47 12.27 -3.20 9.31
C ASP A 47 13.08 -1.98 8.91
N LYS A 48 13.51 -1.91 7.66
CA LYS A 48 14.20 -0.72 7.14
C LYS A 48 13.25 0.46 7.03
N LEU A 49 12.03 0.25 6.57
CA LEU A 49 11.05 1.33 6.47
C LEU A 49 10.66 1.86 7.85
N VAL A 50 10.51 0.98 8.82
CA VAL A 50 10.10 1.36 10.17
C VAL A 50 11.25 2.01 10.95
N ASN A 51 12.47 1.52 10.80
CA ASN A 51 13.60 1.90 11.65
C ASN A 51 14.61 2.84 10.99
N ASP A 52 14.57 3.02 9.68
CA ASP A 52 15.54 3.85 8.96
C ASP A 52 14.81 4.97 8.21
N GLU A 53 14.93 6.19 8.71
CA GLU A 53 14.28 7.37 8.14
C GLU A 53 14.76 7.66 6.72
N LYS A 54 16.04 7.49 6.45
CA LYS A 54 16.60 7.72 5.11
C LYS A 54 16.07 6.73 4.10
N GLU A 55 15.92 5.47 4.50
CA GLU A 55 15.37 4.44 3.63
C GLU A 55 13.88 4.70 3.35
N LEU A 56 13.12 5.08 4.35
CA LEU A 56 11.73 5.45 4.15
C LEU A 56 11.60 6.61 3.17
N ALA A 57 12.40 7.65 3.34
CA ALA A 57 12.40 8.82 2.45
C ALA A 57 12.78 8.42 1.02
N ARG A 58 13.79 7.56 0.85
CA ARG A 58 14.21 7.09 -0.47
C ARG A 58 13.12 6.32 -1.18
N VAL A 59 12.47 5.41 -0.48
CA VAL A 59 11.40 4.58 -1.06
C VAL A 59 10.19 5.43 -1.41
N LEU A 60 9.80 6.36 -0.54
CA LEU A 60 8.67 7.24 -0.81
C LEU A 60 8.95 8.19 -1.97
N ALA A 61 10.17 8.69 -2.11
CA ALA A 61 10.55 9.51 -3.25
C ALA A 61 10.45 8.72 -4.56
N LEU A 62 10.88 7.48 -4.57
CA LEU A 62 10.77 6.60 -5.72
C LEU A 62 9.29 6.33 -6.07
N ALA A 63 8.48 6.06 -5.06
CA ALA A 63 7.05 5.83 -5.25
C ALA A 63 6.35 7.08 -5.77
N GLN A 64 6.68 8.25 -5.24
CA GLN A 64 6.10 9.51 -5.69
C GLN A 64 6.44 9.81 -7.14
N ALA A 65 7.67 9.53 -7.56
CA ALA A 65 8.07 9.70 -8.95
C ALA A 65 7.24 8.83 -9.89
N LYS A 66 6.90 7.63 -9.48
CA LYS A 66 6.05 6.73 -10.26
C LYS A 66 4.58 7.13 -10.21
N ALA A 67 4.10 7.57 -9.06
CA ALA A 67 2.69 7.96 -8.88
C ALA A 67 2.36 9.29 -9.57
N ARG A 68 3.34 10.15 -9.73
CA ARG A 68 3.19 11.52 -10.23
C ARG A 68 2.34 12.37 -9.27
N ASP A 69 2.07 13.60 -9.65
CA ASP A 69 1.41 14.59 -8.77
C ASP A 69 -0.02 14.21 -8.38
N ASP A 70 -0.76 13.57 -9.29
CA ASP A 70 -2.15 13.19 -9.05
C ASP A 70 -2.30 11.80 -8.44
N GLY A 71 -1.21 11.08 -8.27
CA GLY A 71 -1.24 9.72 -7.78
C GLY A 71 -1.24 9.59 -6.28
N ALA A 72 -1.35 8.35 -5.82
CA ALA A 72 -1.34 8.01 -4.41
C ALA A 72 -0.35 6.87 -4.15
N ILE A 73 0.20 6.83 -2.96
CA ILE A 73 1.10 5.78 -2.49
C ILE A 73 0.39 5.00 -1.40
N LEU A 74 0.43 3.69 -1.50
CA LEU A 74 -0.09 2.80 -0.47
C LEU A 74 1.07 2.05 0.16
N LEU A 75 1.27 2.26 1.46
CA LEU A 75 2.28 1.56 2.22
C LEU A 75 1.61 0.42 2.97
N LEU A 76 1.89 -0.82 2.58
CA LEU A 76 1.32 -2.01 3.20
C LEU A 76 2.41 -2.75 3.97
N LEU A 77 2.28 -2.80 5.28
CA LEU A 77 3.25 -3.41 6.18
C LEU A 77 2.58 -4.39 7.12
N ASP A 78 3.30 -5.45 7.49
CA ASP A 78 2.90 -6.32 8.59
C ASP A 78 3.22 -5.62 9.92
N ALA A 79 2.28 -5.70 10.85
CA ALA A 79 2.49 -5.11 12.18
C ALA A 79 3.47 -5.93 13.01
N ASP A 80 3.63 -7.22 12.72
CA ASP A 80 4.41 -8.17 13.53
C ASP A 80 3.98 -8.12 14.99
N ASP A 81 4.91 -7.83 15.90
CA ASP A 81 4.63 -7.72 17.32
C ASP A 81 4.19 -6.32 17.76
N ASP A 82 4.20 -5.36 16.84
CA ASP A 82 3.79 -3.99 17.13
C ASP A 82 2.26 -3.86 17.15
N CYS A 83 1.77 -2.88 17.91
CA CYS A 83 0.37 -2.53 17.84
C CYS A 83 0.06 -1.87 16.50
N PRO A 84 -0.85 -2.44 15.68
CA PRO A 84 -1.13 -1.90 14.34
C PRO A 84 -1.57 -0.44 14.36
N ALA A 85 -2.40 -0.05 15.31
CA ALA A 85 -2.89 1.33 15.41
C ALA A 85 -1.76 2.31 15.73
N GLU A 86 -0.90 1.96 16.68
CA GLU A 86 0.23 2.82 17.07
C GLU A 86 1.27 2.92 15.97
N LEU A 87 1.64 1.79 15.38
CA LEU A 87 2.60 1.78 14.28
C LEU A 87 2.05 2.53 13.06
N GLY A 88 0.79 2.32 12.73
CA GLY A 88 0.13 3.01 11.63
C GLY A 88 0.12 4.52 11.80
N ASN A 89 -0.21 5.00 13.00
CA ASN A 89 -0.20 6.43 13.30
C ASN A 89 1.20 7.02 13.20
N ARG A 90 2.19 6.33 13.77
CA ARG A 90 3.58 6.75 13.72
C ARG A 90 4.09 6.83 12.28
N MET A 91 3.80 5.82 11.47
CA MET A 91 4.22 5.80 10.07
C MET A 91 3.53 6.90 9.26
N ARG A 92 2.24 7.15 9.48
CA ARG A 92 1.53 8.23 8.79
C ARG A 92 2.11 9.59 9.12
N LEU A 93 2.46 9.83 10.38
CA LEU A 93 3.08 11.09 10.78
C LEU A 93 4.45 11.27 10.13
N ARG A 94 5.24 10.22 10.08
CA ARG A 94 6.55 10.25 9.42
C ARG A 94 6.42 10.55 7.93
N CYS A 95 5.51 9.86 7.26
CA CYS A 95 5.26 10.07 5.83
C CYS A 95 4.75 11.50 5.55
N GLY A 96 3.90 12.03 6.42
CA GLY A 96 3.36 13.37 6.26
C GLY A 96 4.39 14.49 6.39
N LYS A 97 5.53 14.22 7.01
CA LYS A 97 6.63 15.19 7.14
C LYS A 97 7.60 15.15 5.96
N MET A 98 7.47 14.19 5.07
CA MET A 98 8.37 14.04 3.93
C MET A 98 8.09 15.07 2.85
N THR A 99 9.12 15.78 2.42
CA THR A 99 9.01 16.79 1.36
C THR A 99 8.77 16.13 0.01
N GLY A 100 7.84 16.68 -0.76
CA GLY A 100 7.58 16.19 -2.12
C GLY A 100 6.71 14.94 -2.19
N VAL A 101 6.18 14.48 -1.06
CA VAL A 101 5.27 13.34 -0.98
C VAL A 101 3.88 13.85 -0.61
N SER A 102 2.89 13.60 -1.46
CA SER A 102 1.58 14.23 -1.31
C SER A 102 0.52 13.34 -0.69
N ARG A 103 0.33 12.14 -1.21
CA ARG A 103 -0.76 11.26 -0.76
C ARG A 103 -0.23 9.88 -0.41
N VAL A 104 -0.17 9.59 0.89
CA VAL A 104 0.28 8.29 1.39
C VAL A 104 -0.78 7.71 2.31
N GLY A 105 -1.27 6.53 1.96
CA GLY A 105 -2.08 5.72 2.85
C GLY A 105 -1.21 4.65 3.49
N VAL A 106 -1.38 4.42 4.78
CA VAL A 106 -0.64 3.39 5.51
C VAL A 106 -1.62 2.34 6.02
N VAL A 107 -1.38 1.09 5.64
CA VAL A 107 -2.19 -0.05 6.06
C VAL A 107 -1.30 -1.03 6.79
N LEU A 108 -1.68 -1.38 8.02
CA LEU A 108 -0.98 -2.35 8.84
C LEU A 108 -1.84 -3.61 8.94
N ALA A 109 -1.27 -4.74 8.51
CA ALA A 109 -1.91 -6.03 8.68
C ALA A 109 -1.55 -6.59 10.06
N CYS A 110 -2.57 -7.04 10.82
CA CYS A 110 -2.37 -7.64 12.14
C CYS A 110 -1.73 -9.02 12.06
N ARG A 111 -1.84 -9.65 10.92
CA ARG A 111 -1.28 -10.96 10.62
C ARG A 111 -0.55 -10.88 9.30
N GLU A 112 0.14 -11.94 8.94
CA GLU A 112 0.80 -12.02 7.65
C GLU A 112 -0.20 -11.79 6.51
N TYR A 113 0.29 -11.16 5.46
CA TYR A 113 -0.51 -10.78 4.29
C TYR A 113 -1.28 -11.98 3.70
N GLU A 114 -0.66 -13.15 3.66
CA GLU A 114 -1.30 -14.35 3.13
C GLU A 114 -2.60 -14.69 3.88
N SER A 115 -2.59 -14.59 5.20
CA SER A 115 -3.78 -14.84 6.02
C SER A 115 -4.87 -13.81 5.73
N TRP A 116 -4.49 -12.55 5.59
CA TRP A 116 -5.41 -11.47 5.26
C TRP A 116 -6.02 -11.67 3.87
N PHE A 117 -5.18 -12.05 2.91
CA PHE A 117 -5.60 -12.33 1.54
C PHE A 117 -6.58 -13.51 1.48
N LEU A 118 -6.32 -14.58 2.25
CA LEU A 118 -7.22 -15.72 2.33
C LEU A 118 -8.58 -15.33 2.89
N ALA A 119 -8.61 -14.50 3.92
CA ALA A 119 -9.85 -13.99 4.48
C ALA A 119 -10.64 -13.16 3.46
N ALA A 120 -9.95 -12.31 2.71
CA ALA A 120 -10.57 -11.53 1.64
C ALA A 120 -11.09 -12.41 0.51
N ALA A 121 -10.35 -13.46 0.16
CA ALA A 121 -10.75 -14.42 -0.88
C ALA A 121 -12.00 -15.20 -0.46
N ASP A 122 -12.07 -15.64 0.80
CA ASP A 122 -13.23 -16.32 1.34
C ASP A 122 -14.45 -15.39 1.33
N SER A 123 -14.28 -14.14 1.71
CA SER A 123 -15.35 -13.14 1.67
C SER A 123 -15.85 -12.93 0.24
N LEU A 124 -14.95 -12.87 -0.73
CA LEU A 124 -15.30 -12.73 -2.14
C LEU A 124 -15.99 -13.98 -2.68
N ALA A 125 -15.54 -15.17 -2.27
CA ALA A 125 -16.15 -16.45 -2.66
C ALA A 125 -17.57 -16.56 -2.11
N GLY A 126 -17.80 -16.15 -0.85
CA GLY A 126 -19.11 -16.11 -0.24
C GLY A 126 -20.07 -15.17 -0.96
N TYR A 127 -19.55 -14.14 -1.58
CA TYR A 127 -20.36 -13.17 -2.33
C TYR A 127 -20.93 -13.72 -3.63
N ARG A 128 -20.37 -14.80 -4.13
CA ARG A 128 -20.85 -15.45 -5.35
C ARG A 128 -22.00 -16.41 -5.12
N GLY A 129 -22.43 -16.54 -3.90
CA GLY A 129 -23.65 -17.20 -3.47
C GLY A 129 -23.84 -18.60 -3.87
#